data_104c3ed3167163ce60b109b9b829f118
#
_entry.id   104c3ed3167163ce60b109b9b829f118
#
_cell.length_a   1.000
_cell.length_b   1.000
_cell.length_c   1.000
_cell.angle_alpha   90.00
_cell.angle_beta   90.00
_cell.angle_gamma   90.00
#
_symmetry.space_group_name_H-M   'P 1'
#
loop_
_entity.id
_entity.type
_entity.pdbx_description
1 polymer ?
#
loop_
_entity_poly.entity_id
_entity_poly.type
_entity_poly.pdbx_seq_one_letter_code
_entity_poly.pdbx_strand_id
1 'polypeptide(L)'
;GIDLENVEFVTAEQGGAHPWTRDWGPPARFSGADGYSLVDTWFDDYPLSGAGCESRLYSQRRLLFRDFTGDDRATGVLAERLGFANLRLPIALTGGNALVDGHGTAFSTCVMLNENRELGVSEDQFFAAVRQQLGISRYVMIPNFELFGIQHIDCFLKLLDEERILVARPPEGHAHRERSEAIVRELSSLTNAYGRPYEIIRIDTPPYWWDFMPAYTNSLILNRKVLVPLYGIPADREALETWRKAMPGYQVIGFEHQ
;
A
#
# COMPACT_ATOMS: atom_id res chain seq x y z
N GLY A 1 7.16 -2.71 -26.61
CA GLY A 1 8.20 -3.36 -25.83
C GLY A 1 9.01 -2.34 -25.03
N ILE A 2 9.69 -2.79 -23.99
CA ILE A 2 10.65 -1.97 -23.24
C ILE A 2 11.97 -2.01 -24.01
N ASP A 3 12.58 -0.85 -24.21
CA ASP A 3 13.93 -0.75 -24.77
C ASP A 3 14.94 -1.19 -23.70
N LEU A 4 15.54 -2.35 -23.90
CA LEU A 4 16.47 -2.92 -22.93
C LEU A 4 17.80 -2.16 -22.79
N GLU A 5 18.11 -1.25 -23.72
CA GLU A 5 19.28 -0.36 -23.58
C GLU A 5 19.15 0.60 -22.39
N ASN A 6 17.90 0.84 -21.95
CA ASN A 6 17.59 1.68 -20.79
C ASN A 6 17.28 0.87 -19.52
N VAL A 7 17.57 -0.44 -19.51
CA VAL A 7 17.29 -1.33 -18.39
C VAL A 7 18.59 -1.80 -17.76
N GLU A 8 18.75 -1.53 -16.47
CA GLU A 8 19.82 -2.08 -15.66
C GLU A 8 19.30 -3.21 -14.79
N PHE A 9 19.98 -4.35 -14.83
CA PHE A 9 19.66 -5.50 -13.99
C PHE A 9 20.47 -5.45 -12.69
N VAL A 10 19.78 -5.44 -11.57
CA VAL A 10 20.39 -5.54 -10.24
C VAL A 10 20.13 -6.94 -9.70
N THR A 11 21.18 -7.68 -9.42
CA THR A 11 21.09 -9.05 -8.89
C THR A 11 21.32 -9.04 -7.38
N ALA A 12 20.42 -9.63 -6.62
CA ALA A 12 20.64 -9.95 -5.22
C ALA A 12 21.32 -11.35 -5.12
N GLU A 13 22.42 -11.44 -4.41
CA GLU A 13 23.26 -12.66 -4.39
C GLU A 13 22.67 -13.85 -3.63
N GLN A 14 21.62 -13.68 -2.83
CA GLN A 14 20.99 -14.75 -2.05
C GLN A 14 19.48 -14.57 -1.97
N GLY A 15 18.75 -15.57 -2.44
CA GLY A 15 17.28 -15.60 -2.40
C GLY A 15 16.69 -14.51 -3.29
N GLY A 16 16.22 -14.85 -4.47
CA GLY A 16 15.65 -13.84 -5.39
C GLY A 16 14.51 -13.08 -4.75
N ALA A 17 14.39 -11.79 -5.04
CA ALA A 17 13.25 -11.01 -4.60
C ALA A 17 11.96 -11.51 -5.29
N HIS A 18 10.89 -11.57 -4.52
CA HIS A 18 9.58 -11.93 -5.05
C HIS A 18 9.00 -10.80 -5.92
N PRO A 19 8.03 -11.10 -6.82
CA PRO A 19 7.50 -10.11 -7.76
C PRO A 19 6.69 -8.97 -7.09
N TRP A 20 6.36 -9.09 -5.81
CA TRP A 20 5.56 -8.09 -5.08
C TRP A 20 6.40 -6.90 -4.63
N THR A 21 6.98 -6.19 -5.61
CA THR A 21 7.87 -5.04 -5.37
C THR A 21 7.21 -3.89 -4.61
N ARG A 22 5.88 -3.82 -4.61
CA ARG A 22 5.14 -2.85 -3.80
C ARG A 22 5.37 -3.06 -2.31
N ASP A 23 5.50 -4.32 -1.87
CA ASP A 23 5.51 -4.66 -0.46
C ASP A 23 6.90 -4.54 0.17
N TRP A 24 7.93 -4.97 -0.53
CA TRP A 24 9.31 -4.90 -0.07
C TRP A 24 10.13 -3.77 -0.69
N GLY A 25 9.63 -3.15 -1.77
CA GLY A 25 10.33 -2.05 -2.45
C GLY A 25 10.45 -0.82 -1.56
N PRO A 26 11.65 -0.22 -1.47
CA PRO A 26 11.91 0.82 -0.50
C PRO A 26 11.12 2.09 -0.81
N PRO A 27 10.38 2.65 0.16
CA PRO A 27 9.96 4.02 0.06
C PRO A 27 11.16 4.96 0.10
N ALA A 28 11.05 6.08 -0.59
CA ALA A 28 12.06 7.13 -0.52
C ALA A 28 11.68 8.16 0.56
N ARG A 29 12.67 8.59 1.33
CA ARG A 29 12.55 9.71 2.24
C ARG A 29 13.34 10.88 1.68
N PHE A 30 12.73 12.06 1.66
CA PHE A 30 13.41 13.31 1.37
C PHE A 30 13.70 14.06 2.68
N SER A 31 14.95 14.39 2.91
CA SER A 31 15.43 15.07 4.13
C SER A 31 15.92 16.52 3.86
N GLY A 32 15.26 17.22 2.96
CA GLY A 32 15.61 18.61 2.64
C GLY A 32 17.00 18.73 2.01
N ALA A 33 17.93 19.44 2.69
CA ALA A 33 19.27 19.67 2.15
C ALA A 33 20.12 18.40 2.04
N ASP A 34 19.81 17.35 2.81
CA ASP A 34 20.58 16.10 2.82
C ASP A 34 20.22 15.14 1.67
N GLY A 35 19.20 15.49 0.87
CA GLY A 35 18.81 14.71 -0.30
C GLY A 35 17.89 13.54 0.02
N TYR A 36 18.00 12.47 -0.77
CA TYR A 36 17.16 11.29 -0.67
C TYR A 36 17.85 10.15 0.08
N SER A 37 17.08 9.41 0.85
CA SER A 37 17.48 8.10 1.37
C SER A 37 16.39 7.07 1.05
N LEU A 38 16.80 5.82 0.86
CA LEU A 38 15.87 4.70 0.81
C LEU A 38 15.58 4.25 2.23
N VAL A 39 14.32 4.02 2.52
CA VAL A 39 13.86 3.55 3.83
C VAL A 39 13.85 2.03 3.81
N ASP A 40 14.69 1.44 4.62
CA ASP A 40 14.90 0.01 4.75
C ASP A 40 14.19 -0.48 6.01
N THR A 41 13.12 -1.22 5.85
CA THR A 41 12.30 -1.77 6.93
C THR A 41 12.31 -3.28 6.88
N TRP A 42 11.88 -3.93 7.95
CA TRP A 42 11.75 -5.38 7.97
C TRP A 42 10.65 -5.83 7.02
N PHE A 43 10.96 -6.86 6.23
CA PHE A 43 9.99 -7.58 5.43
C PHE A 43 10.18 -9.09 5.61
N ASP A 44 9.18 -9.76 6.15
CA ASP A 44 9.24 -11.18 6.47
C ASP A 44 7.86 -11.83 6.35
N ASP A 45 7.43 -12.12 5.13
CA ASP A 45 6.15 -12.75 4.81
C ASP A 45 4.92 -11.89 5.20
N TYR A 46 3.74 -12.44 4.96
CA TYR A 46 2.45 -11.81 5.21
C TYR A 46 1.78 -12.48 6.40
N PRO A 47 1.62 -11.77 7.51
CA PRO A 47 0.90 -12.34 8.65
C PRO A 47 -0.57 -12.53 8.31
N LEU A 48 -1.14 -13.64 8.77
CA LEU A 48 -2.58 -13.85 8.69
C LEU A 48 -3.27 -13.08 9.80
N SER A 49 -4.13 -12.14 9.47
CA SER A 49 -4.95 -11.45 10.43
C SER A 49 -6.44 -11.69 10.16
N GLY A 50 -7.25 -11.64 11.21
CA GLY A 50 -8.70 -11.67 11.07
C GLY A 50 -9.27 -10.29 10.73
N ALA A 51 -10.59 -10.20 10.62
CA ALA A 51 -11.28 -8.95 10.37
C ALA A 51 -11.19 -7.98 11.56
N GLY A 52 -10.84 -6.72 11.26
CA GLY A 52 -10.79 -5.63 12.23
C GLY A 52 -9.51 -5.59 13.07
N CYS A 53 -9.28 -4.45 13.72
CA CYS A 53 -8.08 -4.17 14.49
C CYS A 53 -7.95 -5.02 15.77
N GLU A 54 -9.05 -5.55 16.28
CA GLU A 54 -9.10 -6.35 17.51
C GLU A 54 -8.80 -7.84 17.27
N SER A 55 -8.45 -8.20 16.06
CA SER A 55 -8.29 -9.61 15.71
C SER A 55 -7.20 -10.27 16.55
N ARG A 56 -7.62 -11.08 17.49
CA ARG A 56 -6.77 -12.00 18.27
C ARG A 56 -6.40 -13.27 17.50
N LEU A 57 -6.86 -13.39 16.26
CA LEU A 57 -6.55 -14.52 15.36
C LEU A 57 -5.16 -14.40 14.76
N TYR A 58 -4.28 -13.65 15.41
CA TYR A 58 -2.88 -13.62 15.14
C TYR A 58 -2.34 -15.02 15.45
N SER A 59 -2.36 -15.86 14.45
CA SER A 59 -1.58 -17.07 14.54
C SER A 59 -0.18 -16.74 13.98
N GLN A 60 0.84 -17.34 14.55
CA GLN A 60 2.20 -17.37 13.95
C GLN A 60 2.20 -18.02 12.56
N ARG A 61 1.04 -18.14 11.92
CA ARG A 61 0.89 -18.70 10.59
C ARG A 61 1.08 -17.59 9.58
N ARG A 62 2.03 -17.82 8.72
CA ARG A 62 2.35 -16.94 7.62
C ARG A 62 1.58 -17.39 6.38
N LEU A 63 1.20 -16.43 5.55
CA LEU A 63 0.37 -16.71 4.39
C LEU A 63 1.07 -17.62 3.37
N LEU A 64 2.35 -17.39 3.14
CA LEU A 64 3.07 -18.01 2.02
C LEU A 64 4.13 -19.03 2.43
N PHE A 65 4.59 -19.02 3.67
CA PHE A 65 5.67 -19.92 4.18
C PHE A 65 6.90 -19.94 3.27
N ARG A 66 7.33 -18.78 2.79
CA ARG A 66 8.46 -18.62 1.87
C ARG A 66 9.63 -17.93 2.58
N ASP A 67 10.80 -18.04 1.95
CA ASP A 67 11.97 -17.28 2.38
C ASP A 67 11.96 -15.89 1.73
N PHE A 68 11.81 -14.86 2.55
CA PHE A 68 11.79 -13.45 2.14
C PHE A 68 13.11 -12.72 2.45
N THR A 69 14.18 -13.47 2.78
CA THR A 69 15.48 -12.86 3.08
C THR A 69 16.00 -11.99 1.94
N GLY A 70 15.73 -12.38 0.68
CA GLY A 70 16.10 -11.60 -0.49
C GLY A 70 15.35 -10.29 -0.57
N ASP A 71 14.05 -10.30 -0.27
CA ASP A 71 13.18 -9.13 -0.24
C ASP A 71 13.60 -8.15 0.86
N ASP A 72 13.87 -8.66 2.08
CA ASP A 72 14.32 -7.84 3.21
C ASP A 72 15.67 -7.15 2.94
N ARG A 73 16.54 -7.78 2.16
CA ARG A 73 17.86 -7.22 1.79
C ARG A 73 17.82 -6.31 0.57
N ALA A 74 16.79 -6.37 -0.25
CA ALA A 74 16.73 -5.69 -1.54
C ALA A 74 16.93 -4.18 -1.43
N THR A 75 16.41 -3.56 -0.38
CA THR A 75 16.58 -2.12 -0.13
C THR A 75 18.05 -1.74 0.03
N GLY A 76 18.81 -2.49 0.84
CA GLY A 76 20.24 -2.24 1.04
C GLY A 76 21.03 -2.36 -0.26
N VAL A 77 20.77 -3.41 -1.05
CA VAL A 77 21.40 -3.64 -2.36
C VAL A 77 21.09 -2.49 -3.33
N LEU A 78 19.83 -2.05 -3.39
CA LEU A 78 19.41 -0.94 -4.25
C LEU A 78 20.05 0.38 -3.81
N ALA A 79 20.09 0.66 -2.50
CA ALA A 79 20.72 1.86 -1.97
C ALA A 79 22.20 1.95 -2.35
N GLU A 80 22.94 0.86 -2.15
CA GLU A 80 24.35 0.78 -2.53
C GLU A 80 24.54 0.98 -4.04
N ARG A 81 23.75 0.26 -4.84
CA ARG A 81 23.86 0.33 -6.31
C ARG A 81 23.52 1.70 -6.88
N LEU A 82 22.54 2.38 -6.34
CA LEU A 82 22.09 3.69 -6.79
C LEU A 82 22.82 4.86 -6.11
N GLY A 83 23.69 4.58 -5.14
CA GLY A 83 24.41 5.60 -4.39
C GLY A 83 23.54 6.42 -3.45
N PHE A 84 22.43 5.86 -2.98
CA PHE A 84 21.57 6.50 -1.98
C PHE A 84 21.96 6.09 -0.56
N ALA A 85 21.68 6.98 0.40
CA ALA A 85 21.76 6.63 1.80
C ALA A 85 20.68 5.57 2.13
N ASN A 86 21.06 4.55 2.90
CA ASN A 86 20.16 3.53 3.42
C ASN A 86 19.76 3.88 4.86
N LEU A 87 18.45 4.06 5.10
CA LEU A 87 17.89 4.30 6.43
C LEU A 87 17.24 3.02 6.94
N ARG A 88 17.99 2.19 7.65
CA ARG A 88 17.43 0.97 8.28
C ARG A 88 16.63 1.35 9.53
N LEU A 89 15.37 0.93 9.56
CA LEU A 89 14.46 1.11 10.69
C LEU A 89 14.09 -0.25 11.30
N PRO A 90 14.03 -0.38 12.63
CA PRO A 90 13.70 -1.63 13.30
C PRO A 90 12.18 -1.85 13.39
N ILE A 91 11.47 -1.64 12.30
CA ILE A 91 10.01 -1.79 12.18
C ILE A 91 9.66 -2.47 10.86
N ALA A 92 8.51 -3.12 10.79
CA ALA A 92 7.89 -3.48 9.52
C ALA A 92 7.08 -2.29 8.99
N LEU A 93 7.21 -2.04 7.70
CA LEU A 93 6.42 -1.02 6.99
C LEU A 93 6.16 -1.53 5.55
N THR A 94 5.35 -2.56 5.44
CA THR A 94 5.03 -3.20 4.17
C THR A 94 4.35 -2.21 3.23
N GLY A 95 4.94 -1.99 2.06
CA GLY A 95 4.61 -0.87 1.18
C GLY A 95 3.18 -0.90 0.63
N GLY A 96 2.59 -2.07 0.38
CA GLY A 96 1.19 -2.20 -0.02
C GLY A 96 0.22 -1.80 1.08
N ASN A 97 0.65 -1.88 2.33
CA ASN A 97 -0.12 -1.47 3.49
C ASN A 97 0.28 -0.10 4.06
N ALA A 98 1.05 0.69 3.35
CA ALA A 98 1.47 2.02 3.78
C ALA A 98 1.22 3.06 2.69
N LEU A 99 0.25 3.94 2.90
CA LEU A 99 -0.01 5.08 2.03
C LEU A 99 0.39 6.36 2.77
N VAL A 100 1.09 7.26 2.07
CA VAL A 100 1.55 8.53 2.63
C VAL A 100 1.16 9.69 1.70
N ASP A 101 0.76 10.82 2.28
CA ASP A 101 0.39 12.03 1.53
C ASP A 101 1.59 12.93 1.20
N GLY A 102 2.77 12.61 1.70
CA GLY A 102 3.96 13.46 1.56
C GLY A 102 3.97 14.70 2.49
N HIS A 103 2.91 14.91 3.25
CA HIS A 103 2.73 16.06 4.16
C HIS A 103 2.62 15.65 5.63
N GLY A 104 3.08 14.45 5.94
CA GLY A 104 3.14 13.95 7.32
C GLY A 104 1.92 13.15 7.78
N THR A 105 1.01 12.78 6.88
CA THR A 105 -0.08 11.83 7.16
C THR A 105 0.21 10.49 6.50
N ALA A 106 0.03 9.41 7.25
CA ALA A 106 0.07 8.04 6.73
C ALA A 106 -1.21 7.29 7.05
N PHE A 107 -1.53 6.31 6.21
CA PHE A 107 -2.67 5.41 6.35
C PHE A 107 -2.21 3.96 6.21
N SER A 108 -2.72 3.08 7.04
CA SER A 108 -2.58 1.62 6.86
C SER A 108 -3.79 0.89 7.40
N THR A 109 -3.89 -0.40 7.12
CA THR A 109 -4.76 -1.26 7.92
C THR A 109 -4.10 -1.64 9.23
N CYS A 110 -4.88 -2.21 10.15
CA CYS A 110 -4.39 -2.66 11.45
C CYS A 110 -3.40 -3.84 11.37
N VAL A 111 -3.26 -4.48 10.21
CA VAL A 111 -2.22 -5.49 9.95
C VAL A 111 -0.84 -4.94 10.24
N MET A 112 -0.60 -3.66 9.95
CA MET A 112 0.69 -2.99 10.21
C MET A 112 1.15 -3.13 11.67
N LEU A 113 0.26 -2.93 12.64
CA LEU A 113 0.61 -3.10 14.05
C LEU A 113 0.85 -4.55 14.42
N ASN A 114 0.17 -5.43 13.74
CA ASN A 114 0.31 -6.84 13.97
C ASN A 114 1.67 -7.35 13.47
N GLU A 115 2.09 -6.96 12.27
CA GLU A 115 3.42 -7.26 11.75
C GLU A 115 4.51 -6.82 12.74
N ASN A 116 4.40 -5.61 13.24
CA ASN A 116 5.35 -5.06 14.20
C ASN A 116 5.33 -5.81 15.54
N ARG A 117 4.15 -6.20 16.02
CA ARG A 117 4.03 -6.97 17.26
C ARG A 117 4.70 -8.34 17.16
N GLU A 118 4.63 -9.01 16.01
CA GLU A 118 5.35 -10.26 15.77
C GLU A 118 6.87 -10.10 15.83
N LEU A 119 7.37 -8.95 15.43
CA LEU A 119 8.79 -8.59 15.53
C LEU A 119 9.19 -8.13 16.94
N GLY A 120 8.25 -8.11 17.90
CA GLY A 120 8.49 -7.61 19.25
C GLY A 120 8.49 -6.08 19.36
N VAL A 121 8.01 -5.38 18.33
CA VAL A 121 7.90 -3.92 18.32
C VAL A 121 6.54 -3.51 18.88
N SER A 122 6.53 -2.69 19.92
CA SER A 122 5.30 -2.14 20.48
C SER A 122 4.72 -1.03 19.59
N GLU A 123 3.44 -0.72 19.78
CA GLU A 123 2.77 0.38 19.08
C GLU A 123 3.48 1.72 19.31
N ASP A 124 3.89 1.99 20.55
CA ASP A 124 4.62 3.23 20.90
C ASP A 124 5.97 3.30 20.17
N GLN A 125 6.69 2.19 20.07
CA GLN A 125 7.95 2.12 19.34
C GLN A 125 7.73 2.33 17.84
N PHE A 126 6.70 1.71 17.27
CA PHE A 126 6.33 1.92 15.87
C PHE A 126 6.00 3.38 15.58
N PHE A 127 5.07 3.98 16.34
CA PHE A 127 4.69 5.38 16.13
C PHE A 127 5.82 6.37 16.40
N ALA A 128 6.70 6.08 17.36
CA ALA A 128 7.90 6.87 17.58
C ALA A 128 8.84 6.82 16.38
N ALA A 129 9.09 5.63 15.83
CA ALA A 129 9.97 5.45 14.67
C ALA A 129 9.45 6.20 13.44
N VAL A 130 8.17 6.03 13.06
CA VAL A 130 7.59 6.70 11.89
C VAL A 130 7.55 8.22 12.06
N ARG A 131 7.29 8.72 13.27
CA ARG A 131 7.29 10.15 13.57
C ARG A 131 8.70 10.75 13.47
N GLN A 132 9.66 10.16 14.13
CA GLN A 132 11.01 10.71 14.26
C GLN A 132 11.82 10.53 12.97
N GLN A 133 11.65 9.40 12.30
CA GLN A 133 12.48 9.05 11.15
C GLN A 133 11.82 9.38 9.82
N LEU A 134 10.50 9.32 9.71
CA LEU A 134 9.78 9.54 8.46
C LEU A 134 8.99 10.85 8.44
N GLY A 135 8.95 11.60 9.55
CA GLY A 135 8.20 12.86 9.65
C GLY A 135 6.68 12.67 9.62
N ILE A 136 6.19 11.46 9.90
CA ILE A 136 4.76 11.16 9.93
C ILE A 136 4.21 11.63 11.28
N SER A 137 3.54 12.77 11.28
CA SER A 137 2.95 13.37 12.49
C SER A 137 1.56 12.83 12.81
N ARG A 138 0.85 12.33 11.80
CA ARG A 138 -0.48 11.72 11.91
C ARG A 138 -0.52 10.38 11.21
N TYR A 139 -0.82 9.34 11.97
CA TYR A 139 -0.99 7.98 11.45
C TYR A 139 -2.42 7.52 11.64
N VAL A 140 -3.10 7.18 10.54
CA VAL A 140 -4.50 6.75 10.51
C VAL A 140 -4.53 5.25 10.31
N MET A 141 -5.01 4.53 11.31
CA MET A 141 -5.26 3.09 11.23
C MET A 141 -6.69 2.85 10.80
N ILE A 142 -6.86 2.11 9.72
CA ILE A 142 -8.17 1.73 9.19
C ILE A 142 -8.41 0.25 9.50
N PRO A 143 -9.61 -0.14 9.93
CA PRO A 143 -9.95 -1.56 10.10
C PRO A 143 -9.73 -2.33 8.80
N ASN A 144 -9.27 -3.57 8.91
CA ASN A 144 -9.07 -4.43 7.76
C ASN A 144 -10.38 -4.55 6.95
N PHE A 145 -10.30 -4.23 5.67
CA PHE A 145 -11.43 -4.27 4.77
C PHE A 145 -11.81 -5.70 4.40
N GLU A 146 -10.82 -6.48 4.00
CA GLU A 146 -11.01 -7.87 3.61
C GLU A 146 -11.09 -8.80 4.83
N LEU A 147 -11.79 -9.91 4.67
CA LEU A 147 -11.86 -10.97 5.67
C LEU A 147 -10.68 -11.94 5.57
N PHE A 148 -10.08 -12.01 4.41
CA PHE A 148 -9.03 -12.96 4.03
C PHE A 148 -7.97 -12.26 3.18
N GLY A 149 -6.86 -12.94 2.93
CA GLY A 149 -5.78 -12.43 2.11
C GLY A 149 -4.80 -11.59 2.90
N ILE A 150 -4.05 -10.77 2.21
CA ILE A 150 -2.99 -9.92 2.80
C ILE A 150 -3.53 -8.70 3.54
N GLN A 151 -4.77 -8.31 3.27
CA GLN A 151 -5.49 -7.22 3.95
C GLN A 151 -4.77 -5.87 3.90
N HIS A 152 -4.05 -5.62 2.82
CA HIS A 152 -3.37 -4.35 2.60
C HIS A 152 -4.33 -3.25 2.17
N ILE A 153 -4.01 -2.02 2.57
CA ILE A 153 -4.85 -0.85 2.31
C ILE A 153 -4.96 -0.53 0.82
N ASP A 154 -3.94 -0.77 0.02
CA ASP A 154 -3.93 -0.50 -1.41
C ASP A 154 -4.88 -1.39 -2.22
N CYS A 155 -5.35 -2.51 -1.66
CA CYS A 155 -6.36 -3.34 -2.26
C CYS A 155 -7.74 -2.67 -2.36
N PHE A 156 -8.02 -1.66 -1.52
CA PHE A 156 -9.34 -1.02 -1.48
C PHE A 156 -9.31 0.51 -1.36
N LEU A 157 -8.13 1.11 -1.18
CA LEU A 157 -7.97 2.55 -1.02
C LEU A 157 -6.73 3.05 -1.76
N LYS A 158 -6.82 4.24 -2.35
CA LYS A 158 -5.71 4.94 -2.99
C LYS A 158 -5.75 6.42 -2.69
N LEU A 159 -4.63 6.98 -2.24
CA LEU A 159 -4.44 8.42 -2.27
C LEU A 159 -4.18 8.84 -3.72
N LEU A 160 -5.01 9.75 -4.25
CA LEU A 160 -4.83 10.32 -5.58
C LEU A 160 -3.86 11.51 -5.54
N ASP A 161 -3.97 12.25 -4.48
CA ASP A 161 -3.12 13.36 -4.05
C ASP A 161 -3.33 13.65 -2.55
N GLU A 162 -2.90 14.80 -2.07
CA GLU A 162 -3.00 15.22 -0.67
C GLU A 162 -4.44 15.52 -0.21
N GLU A 163 -5.41 15.63 -1.12
CA GLU A 163 -6.77 16.05 -0.82
C GLU A 163 -7.82 15.00 -1.17
N ARG A 164 -7.49 14.04 -2.07
CA ARG A 164 -8.46 13.14 -2.67
C ARG A 164 -8.10 11.68 -2.44
N ILE A 165 -9.11 10.91 -2.07
CA ILE A 165 -8.99 9.48 -1.79
C ILE A 165 -9.97 8.70 -2.65
N LEU A 166 -9.47 7.70 -3.37
CA LEU A 166 -10.29 6.72 -4.10
C LEU A 166 -10.55 5.51 -3.21
N VAL A 167 -11.81 5.14 -3.02
CA VAL A 167 -12.20 4.01 -2.14
C VAL A 167 -13.09 3.03 -2.91
N ALA A 168 -12.76 1.75 -2.81
CA ALA A 168 -13.55 0.66 -3.38
C ALA A 168 -15.00 0.68 -2.86
N ARG A 169 -15.95 0.40 -3.77
CA ARG A 169 -17.38 0.33 -3.46
C ARG A 169 -17.93 -1.03 -3.87
N PRO A 170 -17.96 -2.01 -2.97
CA PRO A 170 -18.63 -3.28 -3.21
C PRO A 170 -20.14 -3.08 -3.46
N PRO A 171 -20.80 -3.98 -4.20
CA PRO A 171 -22.23 -3.89 -4.43
C PRO A 171 -23.04 -4.03 -3.14
N GLU A 172 -24.28 -3.57 -3.19
CA GLU A 172 -25.23 -3.76 -2.09
C GLU A 172 -25.43 -5.27 -1.78
N GLY A 173 -25.53 -5.58 -0.50
CA GLY A 173 -25.65 -6.96 -0.02
C GLY A 173 -24.32 -7.73 0.04
N HIS A 174 -23.23 -7.20 -0.48
CA HIS A 174 -21.91 -7.83 -0.33
C HIS A 174 -21.38 -7.66 1.10
N ALA A 175 -20.72 -8.70 1.64
CA ALA A 175 -20.20 -8.70 3.01
C ALA A 175 -19.24 -7.55 3.33
N HIS A 176 -18.52 -7.04 2.33
CA HIS A 176 -17.57 -5.94 2.49
C HIS A 176 -18.21 -4.55 2.31
N ARG A 177 -19.49 -4.46 1.89
CA ARG A 177 -20.14 -3.18 1.64
C ARG A 177 -20.20 -2.30 2.88
N GLU A 178 -20.71 -2.87 3.96
CA GLU A 178 -20.88 -2.13 5.22
C GLU A 178 -19.54 -1.63 5.78
N ARG A 179 -18.49 -2.42 5.64
CA ARG A 179 -17.12 -2.02 6.02
C ARG A 179 -16.61 -0.88 5.16
N SER A 180 -16.79 -0.96 3.85
CA SER A 180 -16.42 0.14 2.94
C SER A 180 -17.11 1.43 3.33
N GLU A 181 -18.41 1.40 3.64
CA GLU A 181 -19.14 2.59 4.07
C GLU A 181 -18.69 3.10 5.45
N ALA A 182 -18.30 2.21 6.37
CA ALA A 182 -17.72 2.61 7.65
C ALA A 182 -16.38 3.33 7.46
N ILE A 183 -15.51 2.80 6.61
CA ILE A 183 -14.23 3.44 6.25
C ILE A 183 -14.46 4.82 5.63
N VAL A 184 -15.42 4.94 4.71
CA VAL A 184 -15.75 6.24 4.10
C VAL A 184 -16.23 7.25 5.14
N ARG A 185 -17.08 6.84 6.09
CA ARG A 185 -17.50 7.72 7.18
C ARG A 185 -16.32 8.19 8.04
N GLU A 186 -15.40 7.30 8.35
CA GLU A 186 -14.19 7.63 9.10
C GLU A 186 -13.32 8.63 8.33
N LEU A 187 -12.99 8.32 7.07
CA LEU A 187 -12.19 9.20 6.22
C LEU A 187 -12.82 10.57 6.02
N SER A 188 -14.16 10.63 5.88
CA SER A 188 -14.89 11.88 5.73
C SER A 188 -14.88 12.79 6.98
N SER A 189 -14.56 12.21 8.15
CA SER A 189 -14.37 12.96 9.39
C SER A 189 -12.97 13.55 9.55
N LEU A 190 -12.03 13.12 8.71
CA LEU A 190 -10.65 13.57 8.75
C LEU A 190 -10.45 14.82 7.87
N THR A 191 -9.43 15.58 8.23
CA THR A 191 -8.95 16.69 7.39
C THR A 191 -7.65 16.32 6.70
N ASN A 192 -7.46 16.80 5.49
CA ASN A 192 -6.22 16.68 4.74
C ASN A 192 -5.10 17.60 5.27
N ALA A 193 -3.96 17.62 4.63
CA ALA A 193 -2.81 18.45 5.00
C ALA A 193 -3.11 19.97 5.05
N TYR A 194 -4.16 20.41 4.36
CA TYR A 194 -4.59 21.82 4.29
C TYR A 194 -5.73 22.17 5.25
N GLY A 195 -6.10 21.25 6.15
CA GLY A 195 -7.17 21.45 7.13
C GLY A 195 -8.59 21.34 6.54
N ARG A 196 -8.74 20.83 5.30
CA ARG A 196 -10.04 20.63 4.63
C ARG A 196 -10.43 19.15 4.68
N PRO A 197 -11.73 18.80 4.65
CA PRO A 197 -12.16 17.41 4.50
C PRO A 197 -11.54 16.77 3.24
N TYR A 198 -11.24 15.46 3.31
CA TYR A 198 -10.87 14.72 2.10
C TYR A 198 -12.06 14.60 1.14
N GLU A 199 -11.81 14.77 -0.15
CA GLU A 199 -12.73 14.37 -1.20
C GLU A 199 -12.67 12.86 -1.41
N ILE A 200 -13.78 12.17 -1.15
CA ILE A 200 -13.85 10.71 -1.28
C ILE A 200 -14.49 10.35 -2.62
N ILE A 201 -13.73 9.76 -3.49
CA ILE A 201 -14.18 9.23 -4.78
C ILE A 201 -14.41 7.73 -4.64
N ARG A 202 -15.49 7.22 -5.23
CA ARG A 202 -15.86 5.81 -5.13
C ARG A 202 -15.61 5.09 -6.46
N ILE A 203 -15.01 3.89 -6.39
CA ILE A 203 -14.82 3.00 -7.52
C ILE A 203 -15.58 1.70 -7.30
N ASP A 204 -16.46 1.34 -8.24
CA ASP A 204 -17.24 0.11 -8.13
C ASP A 204 -16.37 -1.11 -8.31
N THR A 205 -16.52 -2.06 -7.38
CA THR A 205 -15.74 -3.29 -7.32
C THR A 205 -16.68 -4.49 -7.15
N PRO A 206 -17.25 -5.02 -8.24
CA PRO A 206 -18.11 -6.19 -8.18
C PRO A 206 -17.27 -7.43 -7.81
N PRO A 207 -17.89 -8.51 -7.29
CA PRO A 207 -17.19 -9.76 -7.08
C PRO A 207 -16.53 -10.26 -8.36
N TYR A 208 -15.28 -10.68 -8.28
CA TYR A 208 -14.52 -11.17 -9.41
C TYR A 208 -14.40 -12.70 -9.39
N TRP A 209 -13.93 -13.22 -8.27
CA TRP A 209 -13.75 -14.65 -8.05
C TRP A 209 -14.10 -14.98 -6.60
N TRP A 210 -15.13 -15.78 -6.38
CA TRP A 210 -15.73 -16.00 -5.06
C TRP A 210 -16.11 -14.65 -4.42
N ASP A 211 -15.59 -14.36 -3.22
CA ASP A 211 -15.77 -13.08 -2.54
C ASP A 211 -14.62 -12.09 -2.76
N PHE A 212 -13.64 -12.43 -3.63
CA PHE A 212 -12.57 -11.52 -3.99
C PHE A 212 -13.08 -10.45 -4.94
N MET A 213 -12.69 -9.22 -4.65
CA MET A 213 -13.01 -8.07 -5.49
C MET A 213 -11.80 -7.62 -6.29
N PRO A 214 -12.00 -7.06 -7.50
CA PRO A 214 -10.93 -6.44 -8.25
C PRO A 214 -10.31 -5.30 -7.47
N ALA A 215 -9.01 -5.37 -7.22
CA ALA A 215 -8.29 -4.31 -6.53
C ALA A 215 -7.90 -3.19 -7.50
N TYR A 216 -8.88 -2.50 -8.09
CA TYR A 216 -8.63 -1.38 -9.03
C TYR A 216 -7.89 -0.20 -8.39
N THR A 217 -7.87 -0.13 -7.07
CA THR A 217 -7.10 0.85 -6.29
C THR A 217 -5.62 0.48 -6.19
N ASN A 218 -5.27 -0.81 -6.36
CA ASN A 218 -3.87 -1.26 -6.40
C ASN A 218 -3.22 -0.90 -7.75
N SER A 219 -3.07 0.38 -7.97
CA SER A 219 -2.63 1.02 -9.19
C SER A 219 -1.32 1.76 -8.96
N LEU A 220 -0.61 2.08 -10.03
CA LEU A 220 0.60 2.89 -9.98
C LEU A 220 0.34 4.26 -10.64
N ILE A 221 0.54 5.34 -9.89
CA ILE A 221 0.54 6.70 -10.40
C ILE A 221 1.99 7.12 -10.60
N LEU A 222 2.38 7.38 -11.85
CA LEU A 222 3.76 7.74 -12.20
C LEU A 222 3.80 8.67 -13.42
N ASN A 223 4.48 9.80 -13.29
CA ASN A 223 4.74 10.71 -14.42
C ASN A 223 3.51 11.03 -15.27
N ARG A 224 2.42 11.44 -14.65
CA ARG A 224 1.12 11.70 -15.30
C ARG A 224 0.49 10.49 -16.00
N LYS A 225 0.85 9.30 -15.59
CA LYS A 225 0.21 8.04 -15.99
C LYS A 225 -0.39 7.36 -14.77
N VAL A 226 -1.48 6.65 -15.00
CA VAL A 226 -2.07 5.75 -14.02
C VAL A 226 -2.15 4.37 -14.65
N LEU A 227 -1.45 3.39 -14.08
CA LEU A 227 -1.53 2.01 -14.49
C LEU A 227 -2.56 1.30 -13.61
N VAL A 228 -3.61 0.78 -14.21
CA VAL A 228 -4.75 0.15 -13.51
C VAL A 228 -4.82 -1.33 -13.86
N PRO A 229 -4.85 -2.24 -12.88
CA PRO A 229 -5.00 -3.67 -13.16
C PRO A 229 -6.38 -3.97 -13.76
N LEU A 230 -6.42 -4.86 -14.76
CA LEU A 230 -7.65 -5.36 -15.38
C LEU A 230 -7.81 -6.83 -15.09
N TYR A 231 -9.04 -7.26 -14.90
CA TYR A 231 -9.42 -8.61 -14.48
C TYR A 231 -10.17 -9.40 -15.55
N GLY A 232 -10.30 -8.83 -16.76
CA GLY A 232 -11.00 -9.48 -17.88
C GLY A 232 -12.52 -9.52 -17.70
N ILE A 233 -13.09 -8.59 -16.91
CA ILE A 233 -14.52 -8.53 -16.61
C ILE A 233 -15.15 -7.22 -17.13
N PRO A 234 -16.46 -7.18 -17.36
CA PRO A 234 -17.12 -5.98 -17.89
C PRO A 234 -16.89 -4.71 -17.05
N ALA A 235 -16.70 -4.85 -15.74
CA ALA A 235 -16.46 -3.72 -14.82
C ALA A 235 -15.11 -3.01 -15.06
N ASP A 236 -14.15 -3.63 -15.72
CA ASP A 236 -12.85 -3.03 -16.03
C ASP A 236 -13.00 -1.71 -16.81
N ARG A 237 -13.96 -1.65 -17.73
CA ARG A 237 -14.23 -0.44 -18.51
C ARG A 237 -14.71 0.70 -17.60
N GLU A 238 -15.62 0.43 -16.69
CA GLU A 238 -16.16 1.42 -15.76
C GLU A 238 -15.11 1.87 -14.74
N ALA A 239 -14.26 0.96 -14.33
CA ALA A 239 -13.10 1.28 -13.48
C ALA A 239 -12.14 2.26 -14.16
N LEU A 240 -11.79 2.02 -15.44
CA LEU A 240 -10.95 2.93 -16.21
C LEU A 240 -11.61 4.30 -16.42
N GLU A 241 -12.94 4.35 -16.63
CA GLU A 241 -13.68 5.61 -16.74
C GLU A 241 -13.67 6.38 -15.42
N THR A 242 -13.83 5.69 -14.29
CA THR A 242 -13.73 6.28 -12.95
C THR A 242 -12.35 6.89 -12.73
N TRP A 243 -11.29 6.15 -13.07
CA TRP A 243 -9.93 6.67 -12.99
C TRP A 243 -9.70 7.90 -13.87
N ARG A 244 -10.22 7.94 -15.11
CA ARG A 244 -10.07 9.10 -16.00
C ARG A 244 -10.77 10.34 -15.43
N LYS A 245 -11.93 10.17 -14.80
CA LYS A 245 -12.65 11.25 -14.12
C LYS A 245 -11.94 11.72 -12.87
N ALA A 246 -11.38 10.78 -12.09
CA ALA A 246 -10.67 11.07 -10.85
C ALA A 246 -9.31 11.74 -11.08
N MET A 247 -8.65 11.46 -12.22
CA MET A 247 -7.31 11.94 -12.54
C MET A 247 -7.28 12.71 -13.88
N PRO A 248 -7.97 13.87 -13.98
CA PRO A 248 -7.98 14.66 -15.20
C PRO A 248 -6.56 15.13 -15.56
N GLY A 249 -6.16 14.97 -16.83
CA GLY A 249 -4.83 15.30 -17.31
C GLY A 249 -3.80 14.18 -17.15
N TYR A 250 -4.19 13.04 -16.61
CA TYR A 250 -3.37 11.82 -16.58
C TYR A 250 -3.77 10.85 -17.69
N GLN A 251 -2.79 10.13 -18.22
CA GLN A 251 -3.03 9.00 -19.12
C GLN A 251 -3.37 7.75 -18.29
N VAL A 252 -4.60 7.30 -18.35
CA VAL A 252 -5.05 6.07 -17.68
C VAL A 252 -4.86 4.89 -18.60
N ILE A 253 -4.05 3.93 -18.19
CA ILE A 253 -3.66 2.74 -18.94
C ILE A 253 -4.09 1.51 -18.14
N GLY A 254 -4.94 0.67 -18.74
CA GLY A 254 -5.26 -0.63 -18.19
C GLY A 254 -4.21 -1.66 -18.61
N PHE A 255 -3.88 -2.59 -17.74
CA PHE A 255 -3.05 -3.74 -18.07
C PHE A 255 -3.69 -5.02 -17.51
N GLU A 256 -3.61 -6.09 -18.27
CA GLU A 256 -4.16 -7.38 -17.87
C GLU A 256 -3.34 -7.94 -16.70
N HIS A 257 -4.05 -8.30 -15.65
CA HIS A 257 -3.51 -9.04 -14.53
C HIS A 257 -3.71 -10.52 -14.80
N GLN A 258 -2.60 -11.24 -15.02
CA GLN A 258 -2.60 -12.69 -15.25
C GLN A 258 -2.24 -13.44 -13.98
#